data_65c69c3e417d902a503e1f43714ca923
#
_entry.id   65c69c3e417d902a503e1f43714ca923
#
_cell.length_a   1.000
_cell.length_b   1.000
_cell.length_c   1.000
_cell.angle_alpha   90.00
_cell.angle_beta   90.00
_cell.angle_gamma   90.00
#
_symmetry.space_group_name_H-M   'P 1'
#
loop_
_entity.id
_entity.type
_entity.pdbx_description
1 polymer ?
#
loop_
_entity_poly.entity_id
_entity_poly.type
_entity_poly.pdbx_seq_one_letter_code
_entity_poly.pdbx_strand_id
1 'polypeptide(L)'
;MLQPKRTKFRKVHKGRNRGIASGTEVSFGTYGLKAVGRCRLTARQIEAARRAMSRAVKRQGKIWIRVFPDKPITEKPLEVRMGKGKGNVEFWVALIQPGKVLYEMDGVSEEVARNAFALAAAKLPVKTTFVTKTVM
;
A
#
# COMPACT_ATOMS: atom_id res chain seq x y z
N MET A 1 13.33 -3.60 -2.31
CA MET A 1 11.89 -3.28 -2.15
C MET A 1 11.17 -4.37 -1.41
N LEU A 2 10.00 -4.07 -0.91
CA LEU A 2 9.22 -5.02 -0.14
C LEU A 2 8.78 -6.21 -0.99
N GLN A 3 9.06 -7.41 -0.49
CA GLN A 3 8.58 -8.67 -1.07
C GLN A 3 8.69 -9.75 0.00
N PRO A 4 7.88 -10.83 -0.10
CA PRO A 4 8.00 -11.93 0.86
C PRO A 4 9.35 -12.63 0.75
N LYS A 5 9.90 -13.02 1.90
CA LYS A 5 11.16 -13.80 1.92
C LYS A 5 10.95 -15.21 1.44
N ARG A 6 9.80 -15.81 1.77
CA ARG A 6 9.42 -17.17 1.37
C ARG A 6 7.97 -17.19 0.95
N THR A 7 7.66 -17.99 -0.04
CA THR A 7 6.29 -18.20 -0.50
C THR A 7 6.02 -19.69 -0.67
N LYS A 8 4.79 -20.11 -0.35
CA LYS A 8 4.35 -21.47 -0.58
C LYS A 8 4.30 -21.78 -2.07
N PHE A 9 3.83 -20.82 -2.85
CA PHE A 9 3.79 -20.90 -4.32
C PHE A 9 4.41 -19.64 -4.89
N ARG A 10 5.25 -19.82 -5.91
CA ARG A 10 5.93 -18.69 -6.58
C ARG A 10 4.95 -17.81 -7.35
N LYS A 11 3.94 -18.42 -7.94
CA LYS A 11 2.92 -17.73 -8.74
C LYS A 11 1.54 -18.03 -8.17
N VAL A 12 0.60 -17.08 -8.31
CA VAL A 12 -0.77 -17.24 -7.83
C VAL A 12 -1.76 -16.84 -8.91
N HIS A 13 -2.97 -17.33 -8.80
CA HIS A 13 -4.05 -16.94 -9.71
C HIS A 13 -4.35 -15.45 -9.55
N LYS A 14 -4.70 -14.80 -10.66
CA LYS A 14 -5.03 -13.38 -10.66
C LYS A 14 -6.18 -13.07 -9.70
N GLY A 15 -7.24 -13.86 -9.71
CA GLY A 15 -8.40 -13.65 -8.88
C GLY A 15 -9.10 -12.32 -9.11
N ARG A 16 -9.99 -11.96 -8.20
CA ARG A 16 -10.69 -10.68 -8.23
C ARG A 16 -10.56 -9.98 -6.89
N ASN A 17 -10.40 -8.67 -6.93
CA ASN A 17 -10.35 -7.84 -5.73
C ASN A 17 -11.77 -7.45 -5.34
N ARG A 18 -12.34 -8.12 -4.33
CA ARG A 18 -13.71 -7.92 -3.88
C ARG A 18 -13.76 -7.66 -2.38
N GLY A 19 -14.92 -7.16 -1.94
CA GLY A 19 -15.21 -6.98 -0.53
C GLY A 19 -14.73 -5.67 0.04
N ILE A 20 -14.84 -5.55 1.35
CA ILE A 20 -14.46 -4.38 2.13
C ILE A 20 -13.26 -4.77 2.99
N ALA A 21 -12.38 -3.82 3.24
CA ALA A 21 -11.17 -4.07 4.04
C ALA A 21 -11.50 -4.40 5.49
N SER A 22 -10.68 -5.26 6.09
CA SER A 22 -10.76 -5.55 7.52
C SER A 22 -9.95 -4.57 8.38
N GLY A 23 -8.85 -4.06 7.86
CA GLY A 23 -7.99 -3.11 8.59
C GLY A 23 -8.44 -1.67 8.38
N THR A 24 -9.59 -1.29 8.96
CA THR A 24 -10.23 0.01 8.72
C THR A 24 -9.96 1.04 9.80
N GLU A 25 -9.31 0.68 10.89
CA GLU A 25 -9.06 1.56 12.03
C GLU A 25 -7.58 1.84 12.22
N VAL A 26 -7.29 3.07 12.71
CA VAL A 26 -5.94 3.44 13.11
C VAL A 26 -5.64 2.73 14.43
N SER A 27 -4.61 1.90 14.45
CA SER A 27 -4.28 1.03 15.59
C SER A 27 -2.98 1.41 16.31
N PHE A 28 -1.95 1.77 15.55
CA PHE A 28 -0.62 2.01 16.11
C PHE A 28 -0.30 3.47 16.33
N GLY A 29 -0.78 4.34 15.45
CA GLY A 29 -0.49 5.77 15.49
C GLY A 29 -1.68 6.61 15.88
N THR A 30 -1.56 7.92 15.68
CA THR A 30 -2.63 8.89 15.93
C THR A 30 -3.36 9.26 14.66
N TYR A 31 -2.66 9.28 13.54
CA TYR A 31 -3.19 9.67 12.22
C TYR A 31 -2.99 8.54 11.23
N GLY A 32 -3.85 8.48 10.24
CA GLY A 32 -3.78 7.45 9.21
C GLY A 32 -4.20 7.94 7.84
N LEU A 33 -3.76 7.22 6.82
CA LEU A 33 -4.17 7.42 5.44
C LEU A 33 -4.96 6.19 5.01
N LYS A 34 -6.23 6.39 4.71
CA LYS A 34 -7.17 5.33 4.40
C LYS A 34 -7.53 5.34 2.92
N ALA A 35 -7.56 4.17 2.29
CA ALA A 35 -7.98 4.04 0.90
C ALA A 35 -9.49 4.15 0.79
N VAL A 36 -9.98 4.89 -0.21
CA VAL A 36 -11.41 5.05 -0.49
C VAL A 36 -11.86 4.12 -1.62
N GLY A 37 -10.96 3.67 -2.45
CA GLY A 37 -11.27 2.79 -3.57
C GLY A 37 -10.48 1.49 -3.54
N ARG A 38 -10.58 0.74 -4.62
CA ARG A 38 -9.85 -0.52 -4.81
C ARG A 38 -8.64 -0.28 -5.71
N CYS A 39 -7.56 -0.98 -5.43
CA CYS A 39 -6.40 -0.95 -6.31
C CYS A 39 -5.46 -2.11 -6.03
N ARG A 40 -4.46 -2.24 -6.89
CA ARG A 40 -3.29 -3.05 -6.66
C ARG A 40 -2.13 -2.10 -6.38
N LEU A 41 -1.63 -2.16 -5.17
CA LEU A 41 -0.59 -1.26 -4.72
C LEU A 41 0.76 -1.95 -4.90
N THR A 42 1.59 -1.46 -5.81
CA THR A 42 2.89 -2.09 -6.08
C THR A 42 3.89 -1.76 -4.97
N ALA A 43 4.90 -2.62 -4.82
CA ALA A 43 5.99 -2.37 -3.86
C ALA A 43 6.67 -1.03 -4.11
N ARG A 44 6.81 -0.64 -5.37
CA ARG A 44 7.40 0.67 -5.73
C ARG A 44 6.54 1.84 -5.28
N GLN A 45 5.23 1.74 -5.44
CA GLN A 45 4.30 2.78 -4.99
C GLN A 45 4.32 2.92 -3.47
N ILE A 46 4.34 1.80 -2.74
CA ILE A 46 4.43 1.80 -1.29
C ILE A 46 5.70 2.51 -0.83
N GLU A 47 6.83 2.19 -1.44
CA GLU A 47 8.12 2.80 -1.10
C GLU A 47 8.17 4.29 -1.47
N ALA A 48 7.63 4.66 -2.63
CA ALA A 48 7.59 6.07 -3.05
C ALA A 48 6.78 6.93 -2.07
N ALA A 49 5.63 6.44 -1.64
CA ALA A 49 4.79 7.12 -0.66
C ALA A 49 5.49 7.23 0.69
N ARG A 50 6.13 6.15 1.15
CA ARG A 50 6.90 6.15 2.40
C ARG A 50 8.00 7.21 2.38
N ARG A 51 8.75 7.28 1.29
CA ARG A 51 9.83 8.28 1.16
C ARG A 51 9.29 9.70 1.17
N ALA A 52 8.17 9.95 0.49
CA ALA A 52 7.53 11.27 0.46
C ALA A 52 7.11 11.70 1.88
N MET A 53 6.51 10.80 2.64
CA MET A 53 6.13 11.08 4.03
C MET A 53 7.35 11.32 4.91
N SER A 54 8.36 10.49 4.80
CA SER A 54 9.58 10.60 5.62
C SER A 54 10.28 11.94 5.39
N ARG A 55 10.33 12.40 4.15
CA ARG A 55 10.90 13.73 3.82
C ARG A 55 10.07 14.87 4.41
N ALA A 56 8.75 14.75 4.32
CA ALA A 56 7.85 15.81 4.79
C ALA A 56 7.94 16.00 6.30
N VAL A 57 8.09 14.93 7.07
CA VAL A 57 8.19 15.00 8.53
C VAL A 57 9.62 15.18 9.03
N LYS A 58 10.61 15.21 8.14
CA LYS A 58 12.03 15.43 8.48
C LYS A 58 12.54 14.45 9.53
N ARG A 59 12.13 13.17 9.41
CA ARG A 59 12.49 12.09 10.32
C ARG A 59 11.96 12.25 11.76
N GLN A 60 11.01 13.15 11.96
CA GLN A 60 10.33 13.28 13.25
C GLN A 60 9.19 12.27 13.32
N GLY A 61 8.86 11.83 14.53
CA GLY A 61 7.77 10.91 14.74
C GLY A 61 8.06 9.51 14.19
N LYS A 62 6.99 8.75 14.03
CA LYS A 62 7.06 7.36 13.58
C LYS A 62 6.00 7.09 12.51
N ILE A 63 6.36 6.32 11.52
CA ILE A 63 5.48 5.94 10.41
C ILE A 63 5.37 4.42 10.39
N TRP A 64 4.14 3.91 10.30
CA TRP A 64 3.87 2.49 10.11
C TRP A 64 3.27 2.25 8.73
N ILE A 65 3.77 1.24 8.04
CA ILE A 65 3.20 0.76 6.79
C ILE A 65 2.28 -0.41 7.14
N ARG A 66 0.96 -0.25 6.87
CA ARG A 66 -0.05 -1.24 7.25
C ARG A 66 -0.32 -2.26 6.15
N VAL A 67 0.33 -2.14 5.01
CA VAL A 67 0.13 -3.04 3.87
C VAL A 67 1.45 -3.67 3.45
N PHE A 68 1.38 -4.88 2.91
CA PHE A 68 2.55 -5.58 2.42
C PHE A 68 2.26 -6.19 1.04
N PRO A 69 3.16 -6.02 0.06
CA PRO A 69 2.95 -6.57 -1.27
C PRO A 69 3.31 -8.06 -1.30
N ASP A 70 2.33 -8.90 -1.07
CA ASP A 70 2.49 -10.35 -0.96
C ASP A 70 1.99 -11.12 -2.18
N LYS A 71 1.36 -10.44 -3.14
CA LYS A 71 0.84 -11.09 -4.35
C LYS A 71 1.78 -10.86 -5.53
N PRO A 72 2.31 -11.93 -6.14
CA PRO A 72 3.16 -11.79 -7.32
C PRO A 72 2.31 -11.54 -8.57
N ILE A 73 2.78 -10.62 -9.41
CA ILE A 73 2.18 -10.32 -10.71
C ILE A 73 3.13 -10.82 -11.78
N THR A 74 2.59 -11.57 -12.72
CA THR A 74 3.35 -12.15 -13.81
C THR A 74 3.04 -11.47 -15.13
N GLU A 75 4.04 -11.31 -15.97
CA GLU A 75 3.90 -10.79 -17.32
C GLU A 75 4.66 -11.69 -18.29
N LYS A 76 4.07 -11.92 -19.47
CA LYS A 76 4.77 -12.57 -20.58
C LYS A 76 5.42 -11.49 -21.44
N PRO A 77 6.61 -11.78 -22.01
CA PRO A 77 7.20 -10.88 -23.01
C PRO A 77 6.23 -10.67 -24.17
N LEU A 78 6.27 -9.50 -24.79
CA LEU A 78 5.41 -9.15 -25.93
C LEU A 78 5.52 -10.16 -27.10
N GLU A 79 6.69 -10.76 -27.27
CA GLU A 79 6.98 -11.69 -28.37
C GLU A 79 6.54 -13.12 -28.11
N VAL A 80 6.10 -13.44 -26.88
CA VAL A 80 5.70 -14.79 -26.51
C VAL A 80 4.23 -15.01 -26.79
N ARG A 81 3.90 -16.11 -27.49
CA ARG A 81 2.51 -16.46 -27.78
C ARG A 81 1.77 -16.86 -26.51
N MET A 82 0.49 -16.56 -26.50
CA MET A 82 -0.40 -16.97 -25.40
C MET A 82 -0.53 -18.49 -25.33
N GLY A 83 -0.71 -19.01 -24.12
CA GLY A 83 -0.97 -20.43 -23.91
C GLY A 83 0.22 -21.30 -23.58
N LYS A 84 1.45 -20.77 -23.59
CA LYS A 84 2.66 -21.52 -23.24
C LYS A 84 3.05 -21.45 -21.78
N GLY A 85 2.05 -21.47 -20.88
CA GLY A 85 2.28 -21.36 -19.46
C GLY A 85 2.29 -19.94 -18.94
N LYS A 86 2.41 -19.78 -17.62
CA LYS A 86 2.38 -18.50 -16.95
C LYS A 86 3.73 -17.78 -17.08
N GLY A 87 3.69 -16.48 -17.30
CA GLY A 87 4.90 -15.68 -17.38
C GLY A 87 5.69 -15.62 -16.09
N ASN A 88 6.83 -14.95 -16.11
CA ASN A 88 7.68 -14.77 -14.95
C ASN A 88 7.08 -13.76 -13.99
N VAL A 89 7.42 -13.87 -12.70
CA VAL A 89 7.06 -12.89 -11.70
C VAL A 89 7.87 -11.62 -11.96
N GLU A 90 7.16 -10.52 -12.26
CA GLU A 90 7.80 -9.24 -12.56
C GLU A 90 7.79 -8.29 -11.37
N PHE A 91 6.72 -8.30 -10.59
CA PHE A 91 6.61 -7.41 -9.42
C PHE A 91 5.59 -7.96 -8.43
N TRP A 92 5.58 -7.34 -7.24
CA TRP A 92 4.71 -7.73 -6.13
C TRP A 92 3.74 -6.61 -5.82
N VAL A 93 2.50 -6.96 -5.49
CA VAL A 93 1.45 -6.00 -5.15
C VAL A 93 0.70 -6.41 -3.90
N ALA A 94 0.09 -5.40 -3.25
CA ALA A 94 -0.91 -5.60 -2.22
C ALA A 94 -2.28 -5.32 -2.82
N LEU A 95 -3.25 -6.19 -2.56
CA LEU A 95 -4.64 -5.95 -2.96
C LEU A 95 -5.29 -5.06 -1.92
N ILE A 96 -5.79 -3.91 -2.35
CA ILE A 96 -6.41 -2.92 -1.46
C ILE A 96 -7.90 -2.85 -1.71
N GLN A 97 -8.67 -3.02 -0.63
CA GLN A 97 -10.13 -2.85 -0.62
C GLN A 97 -10.48 -1.50 -0.01
N PRO A 98 -11.68 -0.96 -0.32
CA PRO A 98 -12.13 0.31 0.27
C PRO A 98 -12.14 0.26 1.80
N GLY A 99 -11.63 1.28 2.42
CA GLY A 99 -11.58 1.40 3.87
C GLY A 99 -10.28 0.93 4.51
N LYS A 100 -9.34 0.38 3.73
CA LYS A 100 -8.06 -0.09 4.27
C LYS A 100 -7.19 1.08 4.70
N VAL A 101 -6.68 1.04 5.93
CA VAL A 101 -5.66 1.99 6.38
C VAL A 101 -4.32 1.54 5.80
N LEU A 102 -3.71 2.41 5.01
CA LEU A 102 -2.46 2.12 4.30
C LEU A 102 -1.23 2.47 5.14
N TYR A 103 -1.27 3.63 5.78
CA TYR A 103 -0.18 4.13 6.61
C TYR A 103 -0.72 4.74 7.88
N GLU A 104 0.10 4.72 8.92
CA GLU A 104 -0.20 5.42 10.17
C GLU A 104 1.00 6.26 10.58
N MET A 105 0.74 7.32 11.33
CA MET A 105 1.78 8.25 11.76
C MET A 105 1.50 8.72 13.18
N ASP A 106 2.57 8.94 13.95
CA ASP A 106 2.48 9.47 15.30
C ASP A 106 3.71 10.33 15.59
N GLY A 107 3.63 11.14 16.64
CA GLY A 107 4.74 11.98 17.07
C GLY A 107 4.91 13.27 16.29
N VAL A 108 3.90 13.67 15.49
CA VAL A 108 3.89 14.93 14.76
C VAL A 108 2.54 15.62 14.92
N SER A 109 2.47 16.92 14.61
CA SER A 109 1.22 17.66 14.67
C SER A 109 0.28 17.21 13.54
N GLU A 110 -1.01 17.46 13.73
CA GLU A 110 -2.00 17.12 12.68
C GLU A 110 -1.71 17.82 11.36
N GLU A 111 -1.30 19.08 11.40
CA GLU A 111 -0.97 19.84 10.19
C GLU A 111 0.19 19.20 9.43
N VAL A 112 1.24 18.83 10.12
CA VAL A 112 2.40 18.15 9.51
C VAL A 112 1.97 16.79 8.95
N ALA A 113 1.16 16.03 9.69
CA ALA A 113 0.67 14.74 9.23
C ALA A 113 -0.20 14.87 7.98
N ARG A 114 -1.12 15.84 7.94
CA ARG A 114 -1.95 16.09 6.77
C ARG A 114 -1.12 16.42 5.53
N ASN A 115 -0.13 17.25 5.69
CA ASN A 115 0.77 17.63 4.59
C ASN A 115 1.56 16.42 4.09
N ALA A 116 2.12 15.63 5.01
CA ALA A 116 2.88 14.44 4.67
C ALA A 116 2.03 13.42 3.91
N PHE A 117 0.81 13.16 4.39
CA PHE A 117 -0.09 12.23 3.73
C PHE A 117 -0.60 12.74 2.39
N ALA A 118 -0.75 14.06 2.22
CA ALA A 118 -1.10 14.63 0.92
C ALA A 118 -0.01 14.36 -0.12
N LEU A 119 1.26 14.52 0.28
CA LEU A 119 2.39 14.21 -0.58
C LEU A 119 2.47 12.71 -0.90
N ALA A 120 2.20 11.86 0.09
CA ALA A 120 2.16 10.41 -0.11
C ALA A 120 1.03 10.01 -1.06
N ALA A 121 -0.15 10.59 -0.89
CA ALA A 121 -1.32 10.28 -1.71
C ALA A 121 -1.06 10.54 -3.20
N ALA A 122 -0.25 11.54 -3.52
CA ALA A 122 0.11 11.85 -4.90
C ALA A 122 0.93 10.73 -5.56
N LYS A 123 1.53 9.84 -4.77
CA LYS A 123 2.30 8.69 -5.27
C LYS A 123 1.48 7.41 -5.38
N LEU A 124 0.23 7.45 -4.95
CA LEU A 124 -0.63 6.26 -4.89
C LEU A 124 -1.67 6.30 -6.01
N PRO A 125 -2.09 5.12 -6.53
CA PRO A 125 -3.05 5.04 -7.64
C PRO A 125 -4.50 5.10 -7.20
N VAL A 126 -4.78 5.32 -5.92
CA VAL A 126 -6.13 5.26 -5.36
C VAL A 126 -6.44 6.53 -4.59
N LYS A 127 -7.70 6.90 -4.53
CA LYS A 127 -8.16 7.99 -3.68
C LYS A 127 -7.99 7.59 -2.22
N THR A 128 -7.54 8.54 -1.42
CA THR A 128 -7.29 8.35 0.01
C THR A 128 -7.95 9.44 0.81
N THR A 129 -8.17 9.17 2.09
CA THR A 129 -8.67 10.16 3.03
C THR A 129 -7.83 10.14 4.30
N PHE A 130 -7.67 11.30 4.91
CA PHE A 130 -6.98 11.45 6.18
C PHE A 130 -7.94 11.04 7.31
N VAL A 131 -7.45 10.22 8.23
CA VAL A 131 -8.23 9.79 9.39
C VAL A 131 -7.43 9.96 10.67
N THR A 132 -8.13 10.13 11.77
CA THR A 132 -7.51 10.20 13.08
C THR A 132 -7.95 8.99 13.91
N LYS A 133 -7.17 8.65 14.93
CA LYS A 133 -7.53 7.57 15.83
C LYS A 133 -8.78 7.96 16.61
N THR A 134 -9.79 7.08 16.58
CA THR A 134 -11.00 7.29 17.37
C THR A 134 -10.69 7.01 18.84
N VAL A 135 -10.91 8.00 19.69
CA VAL A 135 -10.77 7.86 21.14
C VAL A 135 -12.17 7.62 21.71
N MET A 136 -12.31 6.47 22.33
CA MET A 136 -13.56 6.17 23.06
C MET A 136 -13.39 6.38 24.54
#